data_08e4a5cf31a75cb4d8ae04d790edb8c9
#
_entry.id   08e4a5cf31a75cb4d8ae04d790edb8c9
#
_cell.length_a   1.000
_cell.length_b   1.000
_cell.length_c   1.000
_cell.angle_alpha   90.00
_cell.angle_beta   90.00
_cell.angle_gamma   90.00
#
_symmetry.space_group_name_H-M   'P 1'
#
loop_
_entity.id
_entity.type
_entity.pdbx_description
1 polymer ?
#
loop_
_entity_poly.entity_id
_entity_poly.type
_entity_poly.pdbx_seq_one_letter_code
_entity_poly.pdbx_strand_id
1 'polypeptide(L)'
;MGDSNDRIVIGLCTFNRHEPLKEALDSLAQIDIPEGTEVEFILVDNDKNEGAKYIFDAYIHDMPFKCYYFMEKNRGLAHVRNRVIEEALKLRATAIAMFDDDEIVAREWLVELYKVFKESGSDGVAGTVYRLLPMNSSDLVKKLWPNSKEPANISVKLLPTNNCLFSTNLVDPKGRNIRFDNAFNFSGREDLVFSFDALFQGAKFRSAPQAIVIEKFSKERSTFKYLLKRWFGTGITDAMVARHYSFGMGKRTLKEILSIAWRCLILPFLLLGGTRPPAAAILYITASLGWLCGLFGKKTNYYFKHID
;
A
#
# COMPACT_ATOMS: atom_id res chain seq x y z
N MET A 1 -18.28 13.11 -31.40
CA MET A 1 -17.15 12.99 -30.49
C MET A 1 -17.04 11.51 -30.23
N GLY A 2 -16.03 10.83 -30.80
CA GLY A 2 -15.88 9.39 -30.61
C GLY A 2 -15.61 9.10 -29.15
N ASP A 3 -16.38 8.18 -28.58
CA ASP A 3 -16.11 7.59 -27.27
C ASP A 3 -14.70 6.97 -27.31
N SER A 4 -13.70 7.72 -26.84
CA SER A 4 -12.41 7.10 -26.54
C SER A 4 -12.64 6.26 -25.30
N ASN A 5 -12.69 4.92 -25.46
CA ASN A 5 -12.75 4.00 -24.34
C ASN A 5 -11.66 4.37 -23.34
N ASP A 6 -12.02 4.48 -22.07
CA ASP A 6 -11.01 4.65 -21.01
C ASP A 6 -10.07 3.45 -21.03
N ARG A 7 -8.77 3.71 -20.98
CA ARG A 7 -7.75 2.67 -20.89
C ARG A 7 -7.23 2.58 -19.48
N ILE A 8 -7.44 1.43 -18.84
CA ILE A 8 -7.00 1.14 -17.49
C ILE A 8 -5.78 0.22 -17.56
N VAL A 9 -4.69 0.61 -16.94
CA VAL A 9 -3.55 -0.27 -16.75
C VAL A 9 -3.58 -0.79 -15.30
N ILE A 10 -3.58 -2.12 -15.16
CA ILE A 10 -3.37 -2.77 -13.87
C ILE A 10 -1.87 -2.97 -13.69
N GLY A 11 -1.29 -2.39 -12.63
CA GLY A 11 0.13 -2.49 -12.30
C GLY A 11 0.35 -3.38 -11.09
N LEU A 12 1.19 -4.39 -11.23
CA LEU A 12 1.63 -5.29 -10.16
C LEU A 12 3.15 -5.26 -10.06
N CYS A 13 3.66 -5.09 -8.84
CA CYS A 13 5.08 -5.11 -8.56
C CYS A 13 5.42 -6.37 -7.77
N THR A 14 6.50 -7.09 -8.15
CA THR A 14 6.91 -8.29 -7.43
C THR A 14 8.41 -8.32 -7.18
N PHE A 15 8.80 -9.04 -6.14
CA PHE A 15 10.18 -9.38 -5.86
C PHE A 15 10.27 -10.68 -5.07
N ASN A 16 10.79 -11.74 -5.69
CA ASN A 16 11.12 -13.03 -5.07
C ASN A 16 9.96 -13.65 -4.24
N ARG A 17 8.71 -13.50 -4.71
CA ARG A 17 7.48 -14.00 -4.07
C ARG A 17 6.67 -14.88 -5.01
N HIS A 18 7.25 -16.01 -5.43
CA HIS A 18 6.71 -16.81 -6.51
C HIS A 18 5.32 -17.39 -6.21
N GLU A 19 5.11 -18.00 -5.03
CA GLU A 19 3.81 -18.60 -4.71
C GLU A 19 2.69 -17.56 -4.47
N PRO A 20 2.91 -16.47 -3.69
CA PRO A 20 1.93 -15.40 -3.62
C PRO A 20 1.58 -14.80 -4.98
N LEU A 21 2.57 -14.56 -5.84
CA LEU A 21 2.36 -14.03 -7.19
C LEU A 21 1.44 -14.93 -8.03
N LYS A 22 1.56 -16.25 -7.95
CA LYS A 22 0.67 -17.18 -8.66
C LYS A 22 -0.79 -16.99 -8.22
N GLU A 23 -1.05 -16.92 -6.90
CA GLU A 23 -2.40 -16.70 -6.36
C GLU A 23 -2.96 -15.33 -6.79
N ALA A 24 -2.11 -14.29 -6.82
CA ALA A 24 -2.49 -12.97 -7.32
C ALA A 24 -2.90 -13.01 -8.80
N LEU A 25 -2.11 -13.69 -9.64
CA LEU A 25 -2.39 -13.84 -11.07
C LEU A 25 -3.62 -14.72 -11.33
N ASP A 26 -3.82 -15.81 -10.57
CA ASP A 26 -5.04 -16.64 -10.64
C ASP A 26 -6.31 -15.82 -10.40
N SER A 27 -6.27 -14.93 -9.40
CA SER A 27 -7.39 -14.06 -9.10
C SER A 27 -7.60 -12.99 -10.17
N LEU A 28 -6.51 -12.45 -10.70
CA LEU A 28 -6.54 -11.42 -11.74
C LEU A 28 -7.12 -11.94 -13.06
N ALA A 29 -6.86 -13.21 -13.41
CA ALA A 29 -7.43 -13.84 -14.60
C ALA A 29 -8.97 -13.97 -14.56
N GLN A 30 -9.58 -13.81 -13.39
CA GLN A 30 -11.02 -14.02 -13.17
C GLN A 30 -11.79 -12.72 -12.92
N ILE A 31 -11.16 -11.55 -13.03
CA ILE A 31 -11.85 -10.28 -12.78
C ILE A 31 -12.83 -9.92 -13.87
N ASP A 32 -13.91 -9.25 -13.48
CA ASP A 32 -14.81 -8.60 -14.41
C ASP A 32 -14.19 -7.30 -14.91
N ILE A 33 -14.31 -7.06 -16.23
CA ILE A 33 -13.79 -5.84 -16.87
C ILE A 33 -14.90 -4.79 -16.89
N PRO A 34 -14.64 -3.54 -16.49
CA PRO A 34 -15.62 -2.47 -16.56
C PRO A 34 -16.08 -2.23 -18.00
N GLU A 35 -17.40 -2.09 -18.19
CA GLU A 35 -17.98 -1.86 -19.51
C GLU A 35 -17.45 -0.57 -20.15
N GLY A 36 -17.16 -0.61 -21.44
CA GLY A 36 -16.64 0.54 -22.19
C GLY A 36 -15.18 0.89 -21.86
N THR A 37 -14.40 -0.03 -21.31
CA THR A 37 -12.97 0.17 -21.03
C THR A 37 -12.08 -0.79 -21.79
N GLU A 38 -10.84 -0.37 -22.05
CA GLU A 38 -9.74 -1.24 -22.44
C GLU A 38 -8.86 -1.49 -21.21
N VAL A 39 -8.59 -2.75 -20.89
CA VAL A 39 -7.73 -3.13 -19.76
C VAL A 39 -6.45 -3.75 -20.26
N GLU A 40 -5.32 -3.35 -19.69
CA GLU A 40 -4.00 -3.93 -19.92
C GLU A 40 -3.31 -4.18 -18.58
N PHE A 41 -2.42 -5.16 -18.55
CA PHE A 41 -1.71 -5.56 -17.33
C PHE A 41 -0.21 -5.38 -17.48
N ILE A 42 0.44 -4.82 -16.45
CA ILE A 42 1.88 -4.66 -16.34
C ILE A 42 2.37 -5.36 -15.08
N LEU A 43 3.25 -6.34 -15.23
CA LEU A 43 4.05 -6.90 -14.15
C LEU A 43 5.45 -6.29 -14.19
N VAL A 44 5.87 -5.66 -13.08
CA VAL A 44 7.24 -5.19 -12.90
C VAL A 44 7.95 -6.06 -11.88
N ASP A 45 8.98 -6.76 -12.32
CA ASP A 45 9.83 -7.60 -11.48
C ASP A 45 11.07 -6.81 -11.01
N ASN A 46 11.28 -6.76 -9.70
CA ASN A 46 12.44 -6.10 -9.10
C ASN A 46 13.62 -7.06 -8.86
N ASP A 47 13.51 -8.30 -9.35
CA ASP A 47 14.63 -9.26 -9.34
C ASP A 47 15.45 -9.12 -10.63
N LYS A 48 16.74 -8.78 -10.47
CA LYS A 48 17.69 -8.70 -11.58
C LYS A 48 17.88 -10.03 -12.34
N ASN A 49 17.48 -11.15 -11.73
CA ASN A 49 17.53 -12.47 -12.33
C ASN A 49 16.22 -12.87 -13.03
N GLU A 50 15.25 -11.94 -13.14
CA GLU A 50 13.94 -12.18 -13.76
C GLU A 50 13.20 -13.38 -13.15
N GLY A 51 13.27 -13.51 -11.82
CA GLY A 51 12.75 -14.67 -11.11
C GLY A 51 11.24 -14.91 -11.29
N ALA A 52 10.45 -13.86 -11.62
CA ALA A 52 9.02 -13.98 -11.90
C ALA A 52 8.69 -14.23 -13.39
N LYS A 53 9.65 -14.15 -14.31
CA LYS A 53 9.38 -14.22 -15.76
C LYS A 53 8.70 -15.54 -16.17
N TYR A 54 9.16 -16.67 -15.64
CA TYR A 54 8.58 -17.98 -15.99
C TYR A 54 7.13 -18.12 -15.48
N ILE A 55 6.80 -17.49 -14.35
CA ILE A 55 5.42 -17.46 -13.84
C ILE A 55 4.56 -16.60 -14.76
N PHE A 56 5.02 -15.39 -15.09
CA PHE A 56 4.33 -14.51 -16.02
C PHE A 56 4.03 -15.22 -17.34
N ASP A 57 5.00 -15.87 -17.97
CA ASP A 57 4.83 -16.58 -19.25
C ASP A 57 3.81 -17.72 -19.16
N ALA A 58 3.71 -18.38 -18.01
CA ALA A 58 2.73 -19.44 -17.81
C ALA A 58 1.29 -18.92 -17.68
N TYR A 59 1.09 -17.70 -17.18
CA TYR A 59 -0.24 -17.15 -16.84
C TYR A 59 -0.82 -16.22 -17.92
N ILE A 60 -0.02 -15.63 -18.80
CA ILE A 60 -0.49 -14.62 -19.76
C ILE A 60 -1.54 -15.16 -20.74
N HIS A 61 -1.55 -16.46 -20.99
CA HIS A 61 -2.50 -17.08 -21.93
C HIS A 61 -3.93 -17.14 -21.39
N ASP A 62 -4.10 -17.11 -20.08
CA ASP A 62 -5.41 -17.17 -19.41
C ASP A 62 -5.96 -15.77 -19.05
N MET A 63 -5.18 -14.70 -19.31
CA MET A 63 -5.59 -13.34 -19.01
C MET A 63 -6.57 -12.80 -20.05
N PRO A 64 -7.67 -12.15 -19.64
CA PRO A 64 -8.67 -11.58 -20.58
C PRO A 64 -8.21 -10.26 -21.23
N PHE A 65 -6.96 -9.84 -21.03
CA PHE A 65 -6.38 -8.60 -21.54
C PHE A 65 -4.91 -8.78 -21.92
N LYS A 66 -4.34 -7.78 -22.59
CA LYS A 66 -2.90 -7.78 -22.95
C LYS A 66 -2.02 -7.63 -21.70
N CYS A 67 -0.94 -8.40 -21.67
CA CYS A 67 0.00 -8.45 -20.56
C CYS A 67 1.40 -8.06 -20.99
N TYR A 68 2.10 -7.30 -20.15
CA TYR A 68 3.46 -6.84 -20.36
C TYR A 68 4.32 -7.14 -19.14
N TYR A 69 5.53 -7.62 -19.38
CA TYR A 69 6.53 -7.88 -18.34
C TYR A 69 7.69 -6.92 -18.48
N PHE A 70 8.07 -6.30 -17.37
CA PHE A 70 9.24 -5.43 -17.30
C PHE A 70 10.08 -5.79 -16.07
N MET A 71 11.41 -5.69 -16.25
CA MET A 71 12.34 -5.77 -15.13
C MET A 71 12.78 -4.37 -14.71
N GLU A 72 12.78 -4.11 -13.40
CA GLU A 72 13.37 -2.91 -12.81
C GLU A 72 14.63 -3.29 -12.03
N LYS A 73 15.79 -2.85 -12.52
CA LYS A 73 17.11 -3.19 -11.94
C LYS A 73 17.39 -2.47 -10.62
N ASN A 74 16.85 -1.27 -10.48
CA ASN A 74 17.02 -0.51 -9.25
C ASN A 74 16.09 -1.07 -8.18
N ARG A 75 16.70 -1.55 -7.08
CA ARG A 75 15.94 -2.14 -5.99
C ARG A 75 15.13 -1.08 -5.23
N GLY A 76 13.85 -1.39 -4.97
CA GLY A 76 13.00 -0.60 -4.09
C GLY A 76 11.59 -0.36 -4.63
N LEU A 77 10.63 -0.21 -3.71
CA LEU A 77 9.20 -0.08 -4.04
C LEU A 77 8.89 1.16 -4.89
N ALA A 78 9.54 2.30 -4.63
CA ALA A 78 9.32 3.51 -5.42
C ALA A 78 9.80 3.32 -6.86
N HIS A 79 10.92 2.61 -7.08
CA HIS A 79 11.44 2.37 -8.43
C HIS A 79 10.48 1.50 -9.25
N VAL A 80 10.00 0.38 -8.71
CA VAL A 80 9.09 -0.52 -9.45
C VAL A 80 7.75 0.14 -9.73
N ARG A 81 7.20 0.91 -8.77
CA ARG A 81 5.93 1.64 -8.96
C ARG A 81 6.07 2.77 -9.96
N ASN A 82 7.18 3.51 -9.94
CA ASN A 82 7.48 4.50 -10.97
C ASN A 82 7.65 3.86 -12.35
N ARG A 83 8.22 2.64 -12.42
CA ARG A 83 8.29 1.90 -13.67
C ARG A 83 6.89 1.52 -14.19
N VAL A 84 5.97 1.09 -13.33
CA VAL A 84 4.56 0.89 -13.72
C VAL A 84 3.96 2.17 -14.32
N ILE A 85 4.16 3.31 -13.65
CA ILE A 85 3.68 4.61 -14.13
C ILE A 85 4.24 4.94 -15.52
N GLU A 86 5.54 4.79 -15.72
CA GLU A 86 6.22 5.09 -16.99
C GLU A 86 5.66 4.24 -18.14
N GLU A 87 5.49 2.94 -17.91
CA GLU A 87 4.98 2.04 -18.93
C GLU A 87 3.48 2.26 -19.18
N ALA A 88 2.67 2.54 -18.14
CA ALA A 88 1.27 2.88 -18.29
C ALA A 88 1.07 4.16 -19.13
N LEU A 89 1.91 5.18 -18.93
CA LEU A 89 1.88 6.40 -19.74
C LEU A 89 2.24 6.14 -21.21
N LYS A 90 3.20 5.25 -21.51
CA LYS A 90 3.53 4.83 -22.88
C LYS A 90 2.35 4.13 -23.57
N LEU A 91 1.59 3.34 -22.80
CA LEU A 91 0.36 2.69 -23.25
C LEU A 91 -0.82 3.67 -23.36
N ARG A 92 -0.63 4.96 -23.03
CA ARG A 92 -1.66 6.00 -23.02
C ARG A 92 -2.85 5.67 -22.12
N ALA A 93 -2.55 5.08 -20.97
CA ALA A 93 -3.56 4.82 -19.95
C ALA A 93 -4.23 6.12 -19.48
N THR A 94 -5.53 6.05 -19.19
CA THR A 94 -6.29 7.13 -18.54
C THR A 94 -6.33 6.96 -17.03
N ALA A 95 -6.19 5.71 -16.56
CA ALA A 95 -6.13 5.36 -15.14
C ALA A 95 -5.16 4.19 -14.90
N ILE A 96 -4.62 4.13 -13.68
CA ILE A 96 -3.75 3.04 -13.20
C ILE A 96 -4.40 2.44 -11.97
N ALA A 97 -4.66 1.13 -11.97
CA ALA A 97 -5.08 0.36 -10.81
C ALA A 97 -3.87 -0.41 -10.25
N MET A 98 -3.75 -0.50 -8.93
CA MET A 98 -2.65 -1.21 -8.28
C MET A 98 -3.15 -2.09 -7.14
N PHE A 99 -2.51 -3.25 -6.96
CA PHE A 99 -2.59 -4.12 -5.79
C PHE A 99 -1.24 -4.80 -5.57
N ASP A 100 -1.04 -5.45 -4.42
CA ASP A 100 0.25 -6.08 -4.09
C ASP A 100 0.30 -7.57 -4.51
N ASP A 101 1.50 -8.12 -4.73
CA ASP A 101 1.75 -9.49 -5.22
C ASP A 101 1.44 -10.60 -4.19
N ASP A 102 1.09 -10.25 -2.96
CA ASP A 102 0.61 -11.16 -1.89
C ASP A 102 -0.88 -10.96 -1.56
N GLU A 103 -1.63 -10.37 -2.49
CA GLU A 103 -3.06 -10.11 -2.37
C GLU A 103 -3.86 -10.82 -3.47
N ILE A 104 -5.11 -11.14 -3.16
CA ILE A 104 -6.08 -11.78 -4.06
C ILE A 104 -7.19 -10.76 -4.31
N VAL A 105 -7.43 -10.40 -5.57
CA VAL A 105 -8.49 -9.47 -5.95
C VAL A 105 -9.84 -10.18 -6.04
N ALA A 106 -10.92 -9.51 -5.57
CA ALA A 106 -12.28 -10.00 -5.79
C ALA A 106 -12.68 -9.86 -7.26
N ARG A 107 -13.61 -10.70 -7.73
CA ARG A 107 -14.03 -10.71 -9.12
C ARG A 107 -14.47 -9.33 -9.63
N GLU A 108 -15.26 -8.61 -8.84
CA GLU A 108 -15.78 -7.28 -9.17
C GLU A 108 -14.83 -6.13 -8.80
N TRP A 109 -13.60 -6.44 -8.34
CA TRP A 109 -12.65 -5.46 -7.82
C TRP A 109 -12.44 -4.25 -8.71
N LEU A 110 -12.11 -4.46 -9.99
CA LEU A 110 -11.82 -3.39 -10.93
C LEU A 110 -13.08 -2.61 -11.30
N VAL A 111 -14.21 -3.29 -11.43
CA VAL A 111 -15.52 -2.67 -11.72
C VAL A 111 -15.91 -1.71 -10.61
N GLU A 112 -15.76 -2.11 -9.35
CA GLU A 112 -16.12 -1.29 -8.20
C GLU A 112 -15.17 -0.09 -8.00
N LEU A 113 -13.86 -0.25 -8.26
CA LEU A 113 -12.92 0.88 -8.28
C LEU A 113 -13.31 1.89 -9.36
N TYR A 114 -13.51 1.41 -10.60
CA TYR A 114 -13.80 2.25 -11.75
C TYR A 114 -15.15 2.97 -11.63
N LYS A 115 -16.17 2.29 -11.12
CA LYS A 115 -17.50 2.86 -10.87
C LYS A 115 -17.39 4.09 -9.96
N VAL A 116 -16.78 3.95 -8.78
CA VAL A 116 -16.61 5.08 -7.85
C VAL A 116 -15.73 6.17 -8.47
N PHE A 117 -14.68 5.81 -9.20
CA PHE A 117 -13.82 6.76 -9.89
C PHE A 117 -14.60 7.63 -10.88
N LYS A 118 -15.45 7.03 -11.72
CA LYS A 118 -16.27 7.76 -12.71
C LYS A 118 -17.38 8.57 -12.06
N GLU A 119 -18.11 8.00 -11.11
CA GLU A 119 -19.23 8.67 -10.43
C GLU A 119 -18.79 9.88 -9.61
N SER A 120 -17.63 9.78 -8.95
CA SER A 120 -17.13 10.86 -8.08
C SER A 120 -16.35 11.94 -8.81
N GLY A 121 -15.82 11.66 -10.00
CA GLY A 121 -14.88 12.54 -10.69
C GLY A 121 -13.61 12.82 -9.86
N SER A 122 -13.25 11.91 -8.94
CA SER A 122 -12.06 12.05 -8.10
C SER A 122 -10.78 11.71 -8.86
N ASP A 123 -9.64 12.18 -8.35
CA ASP A 123 -8.33 11.89 -8.92
C ASP A 123 -7.83 10.48 -8.56
N GLY A 124 -8.42 9.87 -7.53
CA GLY A 124 -8.10 8.51 -7.13
C GLY A 124 -9.13 7.91 -6.19
N VAL A 125 -9.13 6.58 -6.15
CA VAL A 125 -10.06 5.76 -5.37
C VAL A 125 -9.29 4.70 -4.61
N ALA A 126 -9.59 4.54 -3.32
CA ALA A 126 -9.02 3.54 -2.43
C ALA A 126 -10.04 2.44 -2.16
N GLY A 127 -9.68 1.18 -2.42
CA GLY A 127 -10.50 0.02 -2.09
C GLY A 127 -10.30 -0.47 -0.65
N THR A 128 -10.87 -1.62 -0.33
CA THR A 128 -10.82 -2.27 0.98
C THR A 128 -9.88 -3.46 0.97
N VAL A 129 -9.00 -3.53 1.97
CA VAL A 129 -8.16 -4.70 2.23
C VAL A 129 -8.82 -5.57 3.29
N TYR A 130 -9.24 -6.77 2.90
CA TYR A 130 -9.79 -7.78 3.82
C TYR A 130 -8.68 -8.72 4.26
N ARG A 131 -8.32 -8.70 5.56
CA ARG A 131 -7.22 -9.52 6.09
C ARG A 131 -7.72 -10.83 6.63
N LEU A 132 -7.23 -11.92 6.05
CA LEU A 132 -7.43 -13.29 6.56
C LEU A 132 -6.36 -13.54 7.63
N LEU A 133 -6.73 -13.28 8.88
CA LEU A 133 -5.87 -13.54 10.02
C LEU A 133 -5.78 -15.05 10.32
N PRO A 134 -4.62 -15.57 10.80
CA PRO A 134 -4.51 -16.94 11.26
C PRO A 134 -5.57 -17.25 12.34
N MET A 135 -6.12 -18.48 12.31
CA MET A 135 -7.24 -18.90 13.17
C MET A 135 -7.00 -18.64 14.67
N ASN A 136 -5.76 -18.81 15.13
CA ASN A 136 -5.36 -18.61 16.52
C ASN A 136 -4.75 -17.21 16.80
N SER A 137 -5.10 -16.20 16.00
CA SER A 137 -4.65 -14.84 16.24
C SER A 137 -5.17 -14.29 17.56
N SER A 138 -4.29 -13.63 18.33
CA SER A 138 -4.67 -12.99 19.59
C SER A 138 -5.68 -11.85 19.37
N ASP A 139 -6.45 -11.51 20.42
CA ASP A 139 -7.37 -10.37 20.38
C ASP A 139 -6.67 -9.05 20.09
N LEU A 140 -5.41 -8.91 20.52
CA LEU A 140 -4.58 -7.76 20.16
C LEU A 140 -4.42 -7.66 18.63
N VAL A 141 -4.05 -8.75 17.96
CA VAL A 141 -3.88 -8.82 16.51
C VAL A 141 -5.19 -8.47 15.80
N LYS A 142 -6.31 -9.05 16.21
CA LYS A 142 -7.64 -8.76 15.65
C LYS A 142 -8.03 -7.29 15.80
N LYS A 143 -7.68 -6.65 16.94
CA LYS A 143 -7.95 -5.22 17.18
C LYS A 143 -7.02 -4.29 16.38
N LEU A 144 -5.80 -4.72 16.05
CA LEU A 144 -4.86 -3.91 15.28
C LEU A 144 -5.18 -3.90 13.78
N TRP A 145 -5.82 -4.95 13.26
CA TRP A 145 -6.23 -5.08 11.88
C TRP A 145 -7.72 -5.45 11.76
N PRO A 146 -8.62 -4.54 12.09
CA PRO A 146 -10.05 -4.79 11.92
C PRO A 146 -10.41 -4.82 10.43
N ASN A 147 -11.27 -5.76 10.06
CA ASN A 147 -11.89 -5.79 8.74
C ASN A 147 -13.15 -4.91 8.77
N SER A 148 -12.96 -3.59 8.83
CA SER A 148 -14.06 -2.63 8.76
C SER A 148 -14.22 -2.11 7.34
N LYS A 149 -15.47 -2.02 6.88
CA LYS A 149 -15.79 -1.34 5.62
C LYS A 149 -16.13 0.11 5.92
N GLU A 150 -15.45 1.02 5.24
CA GLU A 150 -15.84 2.43 5.24
C GLU A 150 -17.07 2.64 4.35
N PRO A 151 -17.86 3.70 4.57
CA PRO A 151 -18.91 4.08 3.62
C PRO A 151 -18.33 4.36 2.24
N ALA A 152 -19.13 4.10 1.19
CA ALA A 152 -18.73 4.40 -0.19
C ALA A 152 -18.64 5.91 -0.43
N ASN A 153 -17.77 6.29 -1.34
CA ASN A 153 -17.62 7.65 -1.88
C ASN A 153 -17.36 8.75 -0.82
N ILE A 154 -16.82 8.38 0.34
CA ILE A 154 -16.34 9.38 1.31
C ILE A 154 -14.93 9.86 0.95
N SER A 155 -14.57 11.07 1.41
CA SER A 155 -13.24 11.62 1.21
C SER A 155 -12.21 10.86 2.05
N VAL A 156 -11.16 10.37 1.41
CA VAL A 156 -10.02 9.74 2.08
C VAL A 156 -8.73 10.53 1.81
N LYS A 157 -7.74 10.39 2.71
CA LYS A 157 -6.46 11.12 2.61
C LYS A 157 -5.30 10.24 2.15
N LEU A 158 -5.53 8.95 2.04
CA LEU A 158 -4.52 7.98 1.63
C LEU A 158 -5.03 7.23 0.40
N LEU A 159 -4.17 7.10 -0.58
CA LEU A 159 -4.33 6.23 -1.73
C LEU A 159 -3.34 5.07 -1.57
N PRO A 160 -3.73 3.98 -0.89
CA PRO A 160 -2.84 2.87 -0.61
C PRO A 160 -2.61 2.07 -1.89
N THR A 161 -1.35 1.88 -2.26
CA THR A 161 -0.98 1.22 -3.51
C THR A 161 -1.28 -0.27 -3.55
N ASN A 162 -1.62 -0.84 -2.42
CA ASN A 162 -2.07 -2.23 -2.33
C ASN A 162 -3.57 -2.41 -2.65
N ASN A 163 -4.35 -1.35 -2.84
CA ASN A 163 -5.71 -1.41 -3.39
C ASN A 163 -6.18 -0.02 -3.81
N CYS A 164 -5.87 0.40 -5.02
CA CYS A 164 -6.29 1.70 -5.52
C CYS A 164 -6.46 1.73 -7.03
N LEU A 165 -7.15 2.78 -7.49
CA LEU A 165 -7.17 3.23 -8.87
C LEU A 165 -6.99 4.75 -8.89
N PHE A 166 -6.17 5.28 -9.78
CA PHE A 166 -5.94 6.72 -9.90
C PHE A 166 -5.77 7.18 -11.35
N SER A 167 -6.17 8.43 -11.60
CA SER A 167 -6.01 9.08 -12.90
C SER A 167 -4.55 9.26 -13.26
N THR A 168 -4.20 9.00 -14.51
CA THR A 168 -2.85 9.31 -15.02
C THR A 168 -2.53 10.80 -14.99
N ASN A 169 -3.53 11.70 -14.89
CA ASN A 169 -3.28 13.13 -14.68
C ASN A 169 -2.47 13.44 -13.40
N LEU A 170 -2.51 12.56 -12.39
CA LEU A 170 -1.64 12.71 -11.21
C LEU A 170 -0.15 12.56 -11.55
N VAL A 171 0.16 11.72 -12.53
CA VAL A 171 1.52 11.26 -12.83
C VAL A 171 2.05 11.69 -14.20
N ASP A 172 1.20 12.15 -15.10
CA ASP A 172 1.60 12.67 -16.41
C ASP A 172 2.47 13.93 -16.23
N PRO A 173 3.60 14.05 -16.97
CA PRO A 173 4.43 15.26 -16.95
C PRO A 173 3.68 16.55 -17.34
N LYS A 174 2.61 16.43 -18.14
CA LYS A 174 1.73 17.56 -18.50
C LYS A 174 0.62 17.79 -17.46
N GLY A 175 0.42 16.86 -16.53
CA GLY A 175 -0.51 16.95 -15.43
C GLY A 175 0.19 17.41 -14.14
N ARG A 176 -0.02 16.67 -13.04
CA ARG A 176 0.57 17.00 -11.73
C ARG A 176 2.01 16.49 -11.56
N ASN A 177 2.46 15.59 -12.42
CA ASN A 177 3.82 15.03 -12.46
C ASN A 177 4.32 14.45 -11.12
N ILE A 178 3.45 13.79 -10.37
CA ILE A 178 3.78 13.18 -9.08
C ILE A 178 4.48 11.83 -9.32
N ARG A 179 5.45 11.50 -8.49
CA ARG A 179 6.19 10.23 -8.50
C ARG A 179 6.33 9.69 -7.09
N PHE A 180 6.53 8.38 -6.99
CA PHE A 180 6.94 7.77 -5.72
C PHE A 180 8.37 8.20 -5.38
N ASP A 181 8.57 8.75 -4.17
CA ASP A 181 9.87 9.28 -3.75
C ASP A 181 10.84 8.16 -3.37
N ASN A 182 11.98 8.12 -4.07
CA ASN A 182 13.06 7.15 -3.85
C ASN A 182 13.67 7.20 -2.44
N ALA A 183 13.51 8.29 -1.70
CA ALA A 183 13.94 8.38 -0.30
C ALA A 183 13.22 7.35 0.60
N PHE A 184 12.04 6.87 0.16
CA PHE A 184 11.20 5.92 0.88
C PHE A 184 11.24 4.49 0.33
N ASN A 185 12.13 4.18 -0.62
CA ASN A 185 12.23 2.89 -1.31
C ASN A 185 12.23 1.65 -0.40
N PHE A 186 12.85 1.75 0.78
CA PHE A 186 13.07 0.61 1.68
C PHE A 186 12.41 0.79 3.05
N SER A 187 11.90 1.98 3.32
CA SER A 187 11.32 2.29 4.62
C SER A 187 9.81 2.05 4.67
N GLY A 188 9.14 1.99 3.51
CA GLY A 188 7.70 2.12 3.40
C GLY A 188 7.25 3.59 3.53
N ARG A 189 5.96 3.84 3.42
CA ARG A 189 5.31 5.17 3.40
C ARG A 189 5.51 5.95 2.09
N GLU A 190 6.04 5.33 1.03
CA GLU A 190 6.11 5.93 -0.30
C GLU A 190 4.70 6.22 -0.87
N ASP A 191 3.71 5.38 -0.54
CA ASP A 191 2.29 5.58 -0.85
C ASP A 191 1.69 6.78 -0.09
N LEU A 192 2.06 6.94 1.18
CA LEU A 192 1.64 8.09 2.00
C LEU A 192 2.23 9.40 1.45
N VAL A 193 3.51 9.39 1.08
CA VAL A 193 4.19 10.56 0.49
C VAL A 193 3.54 10.90 -0.86
N PHE A 194 3.35 9.93 -1.73
CA PHE A 194 2.63 10.11 -3.00
C PHE A 194 1.24 10.72 -2.79
N SER A 195 0.51 10.22 -1.79
CA SER A 195 -0.82 10.74 -1.45
C SER A 195 -0.78 12.18 -0.97
N PHE A 196 0.19 12.55 -0.12
CA PHE A 196 0.33 13.92 0.37
C PHE A 196 0.73 14.88 -0.74
N ASP A 197 1.67 14.49 -1.61
CA ASP A 197 2.08 15.32 -2.75
C ASP A 197 0.89 15.60 -3.68
N ALA A 198 0.04 14.59 -3.90
CA ALA A 198 -1.18 14.75 -4.66
C ALA A 198 -2.19 15.68 -3.97
N LEU A 199 -2.45 15.49 -2.68
CA LEU A 199 -3.37 16.31 -1.91
C LEU A 199 -2.91 17.77 -1.83
N PHE A 200 -1.62 18.04 -1.67
CA PHE A 200 -1.06 19.40 -1.69
C PHE A 200 -1.23 20.11 -3.03
N GLN A 201 -1.32 19.34 -4.11
CA GLN A 201 -1.68 19.85 -5.43
C GLN A 201 -3.19 19.85 -5.69
N GLY A 202 -4.02 19.66 -4.64
CA GLY A 202 -5.48 19.75 -4.72
C GLY A 202 -6.16 18.49 -5.27
N ALA A 203 -5.49 17.32 -5.29
CA ALA A 203 -6.12 16.06 -5.67
C ALA A 203 -7.21 15.66 -4.66
N LYS A 204 -8.20 14.89 -5.14
CA LYS A 204 -9.31 14.39 -4.33
C LYS A 204 -9.36 12.88 -4.43
N PHE A 205 -9.44 12.21 -3.28
CA PHE A 205 -9.57 10.76 -3.21
C PHE A 205 -10.88 10.34 -2.57
N ARG A 206 -11.40 9.19 -2.98
CA ARG A 206 -12.65 8.60 -2.50
C ARG A 206 -12.47 7.14 -2.11
N SER A 207 -13.36 6.64 -1.24
CA SER A 207 -13.41 5.24 -0.84
C SER A 207 -14.33 4.42 -1.74
N ALA A 208 -13.86 3.23 -2.15
CA ALA A 208 -14.64 2.21 -2.85
C ALA A 208 -14.67 0.91 -2.01
N PRO A 209 -15.54 0.82 -0.98
CA PRO A 209 -15.50 -0.27 -0.02
C PRO A 209 -15.87 -1.64 -0.59
N GLN A 210 -16.47 -1.69 -1.78
CA GLN A 210 -16.80 -2.94 -2.47
C GLN A 210 -15.64 -3.46 -3.33
N ALA A 211 -14.66 -2.61 -3.65
CA ALA A 211 -13.43 -3.02 -4.32
C ALA A 211 -12.51 -3.73 -3.33
N ILE A 212 -12.67 -5.05 -3.21
CA ILE A 212 -12.02 -5.84 -2.17
C ILE A 212 -10.78 -6.52 -2.70
N VAL A 213 -9.66 -6.40 -1.97
CA VAL A 213 -8.53 -7.31 -2.04
C VAL A 213 -8.41 -8.08 -0.73
N ILE A 214 -7.93 -9.33 -0.82
CA ILE A 214 -7.77 -10.24 0.32
C ILE A 214 -6.28 -10.43 0.57
N GLU A 215 -5.80 -9.98 1.74
CA GLU A 215 -4.44 -10.20 2.23
C GLU A 215 -4.41 -11.41 3.17
N LYS A 216 -3.65 -12.47 2.81
CA LYS A 216 -3.38 -13.61 3.70
C LYS A 216 -2.32 -13.23 4.72
N PHE A 217 -2.71 -13.10 5.97
CA PHE A 217 -1.81 -12.67 7.04
C PHE A 217 -1.01 -13.86 7.59
N SER A 218 0.31 -13.83 7.48
CA SER A 218 1.14 -14.94 7.93
C SER A 218 1.19 -15.08 9.47
N LYS A 219 1.48 -16.30 9.96
CA LYS A 219 1.65 -16.56 11.40
C LYS A 219 2.78 -15.71 12.00
N GLU A 220 3.88 -15.51 11.28
CA GLU A 220 5.00 -14.69 11.72
C GLU A 220 4.58 -13.23 11.96
N ARG A 221 3.76 -12.66 11.06
CA ARG A 221 3.22 -11.30 11.17
C ARG A 221 2.28 -11.12 12.38
N SER A 222 1.74 -12.21 12.91
CA SER A 222 0.87 -12.24 14.10
C SER A 222 1.65 -12.33 15.41
N THR A 223 2.97 -12.51 15.39
CA THR A 223 3.79 -12.63 16.61
C THR A 223 4.05 -11.27 17.26
N PHE A 224 4.10 -11.23 18.60
CA PHE A 224 4.40 -9.99 19.33
C PHE A 224 5.78 -9.42 18.97
N LYS A 225 6.77 -10.29 18.72
CA LYS A 225 8.11 -9.88 18.25
C LYS A 225 8.05 -9.14 16.92
N TYR A 226 7.25 -9.64 15.98
CA TYR A 226 7.03 -8.95 14.70
C TYR A 226 6.34 -7.60 14.90
N LEU A 227 5.31 -7.55 15.76
CA LEU A 227 4.60 -6.32 16.06
C LEU A 227 5.53 -5.25 16.64
N LEU A 228 6.38 -5.59 17.61
CA LEU A 228 7.36 -4.66 18.17
C LEU A 228 8.26 -4.09 17.07
N LYS A 229 8.81 -4.95 16.20
CA LYS A 229 9.68 -4.53 15.10
C LYS A 229 8.94 -3.62 14.12
N ARG A 230 7.70 -3.98 13.75
CA ARG A 230 6.85 -3.19 12.85
C ARG A 230 6.52 -1.81 13.44
N TRP A 231 6.09 -1.74 14.71
CA TRP A 231 5.77 -0.46 15.37
C TRP A 231 7.00 0.45 15.50
N PHE A 232 8.15 -0.12 15.86
CA PHE A 232 9.41 0.64 15.89
C PHE A 232 9.75 1.21 14.49
N GLY A 233 9.68 0.38 13.46
CA GLY A 233 9.90 0.80 12.07
C GLY A 233 8.91 1.88 11.64
N THR A 234 7.61 1.72 11.97
CA THR A 234 6.57 2.72 11.69
C THR A 234 6.91 4.07 12.33
N GLY A 235 7.36 4.07 13.59
CA GLY A 235 7.79 5.31 14.26
C GLY A 235 8.93 6.01 13.52
N ILE A 236 9.96 5.25 13.10
CA ILE A 236 11.08 5.81 12.31
C ILE A 236 10.58 6.43 10.99
N THR A 237 9.75 5.70 10.25
CA THR A 237 9.26 6.19 8.94
C THR A 237 8.32 7.37 9.07
N ASP A 238 7.49 7.42 10.11
CA ASP A 238 6.66 8.57 10.42
C ASP A 238 7.49 9.83 10.71
N ALA A 239 8.64 9.68 11.43
CA ALA A 239 9.58 10.79 11.63
C ALA A 239 10.27 11.22 10.32
N MET A 240 10.56 10.28 9.42
CA MET A 240 11.09 10.59 8.08
C MET A 240 10.09 11.40 7.27
N VAL A 241 8.82 11.01 7.23
CA VAL A 241 7.74 11.75 6.55
C VAL A 241 7.56 13.14 7.15
N ALA A 242 7.50 13.26 8.48
CA ALA A 242 7.37 14.55 9.14
C ALA A 242 8.54 15.50 8.83
N ARG A 243 9.75 14.97 8.71
CA ARG A 243 10.95 15.75 8.32
C ARG A 243 10.87 16.17 6.85
N HIS A 244 10.46 15.28 5.97
CA HIS A 244 10.31 15.54 4.53
C HIS A 244 9.39 16.75 4.28
N TYR A 245 8.29 16.83 5.01
CA TYR A 245 7.32 17.94 4.89
C TYR A 245 7.50 19.06 5.91
N SER A 246 8.46 18.98 6.81
CA SER A 246 8.65 19.93 7.93
C SER A 246 7.40 20.05 8.83
N PHE A 247 6.62 19.01 8.95
CA PHE A 247 5.35 19.00 9.72
C PHE A 247 5.61 19.04 11.22
N GLY A 248 5.42 20.20 11.86
CA GLY A 248 5.22 20.33 13.31
C GLY A 248 6.08 19.46 14.20
N MET A 249 7.32 19.16 13.80
CA MET A 249 8.19 18.16 14.45
C MET A 249 8.33 18.36 15.95
N GLY A 250 8.49 19.61 16.38
CA GLY A 250 8.65 19.92 17.81
C GLY A 250 7.41 19.55 18.64
N LYS A 251 6.22 19.95 18.18
CA LYS A 251 4.95 19.61 18.86
C LYS A 251 4.73 18.10 18.90
N ARG A 252 4.99 17.40 17.80
CA ARG A 252 4.83 15.95 17.75
C ARG A 252 5.86 15.24 18.61
N THR A 253 7.12 15.67 18.61
CA THR A 253 8.17 15.11 19.48
C THR A 253 7.81 15.25 20.95
N LEU A 254 7.36 16.42 21.39
CA LEU A 254 6.88 16.63 22.77
C LEU A 254 5.73 15.68 23.10
N LYS A 255 4.74 15.55 22.19
CA LYS A 255 3.63 14.59 22.36
C LYS A 255 4.12 13.15 22.49
N GLU A 256 5.10 12.72 21.69
CA GLU A 256 5.65 11.36 21.78
C GLU A 256 6.40 11.14 23.10
N ILE A 257 7.17 12.11 23.58
CA ILE A 257 7.87 12.04 24.89
C ILE A 257 6.85 11.92 26.03
N LEU A 258 5.84 12.80 26.04
CA LEU A 258 4.77 12.76 27.05
C LEU A 258 3.98 11.46 26.99
N SER A 259 3.77 10.92 25.80
CA SER A 259 3.09 9.64 25.55
C SER A 259 3.90 8.46 26.12
N ILE A 260 5.22 8.46 25.98
CA ILE A 260 6.10 7.45 26.60
C ILE A 260 5.98 7.55 28.12
N ALA A 261 6.19 8.75 28.69
CA ALA A 261 6.14 8.97 30.13
C ALA A 261 4.81 8.49 30.74
N TRP A 262 3.68 8.90 30.14
CA TRP A 262 2.35 8.47 30.56
C TRP A 262 2.16 6.96 30.51
N ARG A 263 2.54 6.32 29.39
CA ARG A 263 2.40 4.86 29.23
C ARG A 263 3.31 4.07 30.17
N CYS A 264 4.53 4.55 30.43
CA CYS A 264 5.40 3.96 31.43
C CYS A 264 4.80 4.06 32.84
N LEU A 265 4.16 5.19 33.17
CA LEU A 265 3.49 5.39 34.46
C LEU A 265 2.31 4.43 34.67
N ILE A 266 1.48 4.23 33.63
CA ILE A 266 0.27 3.37 33.74
C ILE A 266 0.57 1.89 33.52
N LEU A 267 1.72 1.52 32.92
CA LEU A 267 2.04 0.13 32.56
C LEU A 267 1.97 -0.84 33.75
N PRO A 268 2.49 -0.52 34.96
CA PRO A 268 2.35 -1.39 36.13
C PRO A 268 0.88 -1.68 36.50
N PHE A 269 0.01 -0.67 36.40
CA PHE A 269 -1.43 -0.84 36.69
C PHE A 269 -2.13 -1.69 35.64
N LEU A 270 -1.69 -1.61 34.36
CA LEU A 270 -2.21 -2.48 33.29
C LEU A 270 -1.78 -3.94 33.48
N LEU A 271 -0.59 -4.17 34.05
CA LEU A 271 -0.09 -5.51 34.37
C LEU A 271 -0.84 -6.14 35.55
N LEU A 272 -1.37 -5.33 36.48
CA LEU A 272 -2.12 -5.76 37.66
C LEU A 272 -3.61 -5.99 37.40
N GLY A 273 -4.06 -6.03 36.13
CA GLY A 273 -5.45 -6.38 35.79
C GLY A 273 -6.29 -5.22 35.23
N GLY A 274 -5.65 -4.21 34.64
CA GLY A 274 -6.35 -3.13 33.94
C GLY A 274 -7.15 -3.63 32.72
N THR A 275 -8.16 -2.87 32.35
CA THR A 275 -9.07 -3.19 31.22
C THR A 275 -8.42 -3.11 29.84
N ARG A 276 -7.22 -2.51 29.73
CA ARG A 276 -6.46 -2.39 28.47
C ARG A 276 -5.29 -3.36 28.44
N PRO A 277 -5.08 -4.09 27.32
CA PRO A 277 -3.98 -5.03 27.25
C PRO A 277 -2.62 -4.30 27.35
N PRO A 278 -1.72 -4.70 28.26
CA PRO A 278 -0.40 -4.08 28.43
C PRO A 278 0.44 -4.13 27.15
N ALA A 279 0.24 -5.14 26.32
CA ALA A 279 0.87 -5.31 25.02
C ALA A 279 0.62 -4.11 24.07
N ALA A 280 -0.58 -3.54 24.08
CA ALA A 280 -0.87 -2.36 23.26
C ALA A 280 -0.05 -1.14 23.71
N ALA A 281 0.07 -0.91 25.04
CA ALA A 281 0.87 0.18 25.59
C ALA A 281 2.35 0.03 25.19
N ILE A 282 2.90 -1.19 25.23
CA ILE A 282 4.27 -1.49 24.82
C ILE A 282 4.47 -1.19 23.33
N LEU A 283 3.54 -1.56 22.46
CA LEU A 283 3.62 -1.25 21.01
C LEU A 283 3.66 0.26 20.77
N TYR A 284 2.83 1.04 21.46
CA TYR A 284 2.85 2.50 21.32
C TYR A 284 4.14 3.12 21.85
N ILE A 285 4.67 2.66 22.98
CA ILE A 285 6.00 3.07 23.48
C ILE A 285 7.06 2.77 22.41
N THR A 286 7.01 1.59 21.82
CA THR A 286 7.95 1.17 20.78
C THR A 286 7.88 2.07 19.54
N ALA A 287 6.68 2.45 19.10
CA ALA A 287 6.51 3.39 17.99
C ALA A 287 7.06 4.79 18.34
N SER A 288 6.80 5.29 19.56
CA SER A 288 7.33 6.58 20.01
C SER A 288 8.85 6.58 20.12
N LEU A 289 9.47 5.48 20.57
CA LEU A 289 10.93 5.30 20.55
C LEU A 289 11.45 5.27 19.10
N GLY A 290 10.75 4.60 18.20
CA GLY A 290 11.05 4.62 16.77
C GLY A 290 11.05 6.04 16.20
N TRP A 291 10.05 6.85 16.55
CA TRP A 291 9.96 8.28 16.17
C TRP A 291 11.20 9.04 16.62
N LEU A 292 11.56 8.95 17.91
CA LEU A 292 12.75 9.62 18.44
C LEU A 292 14.02 9.18 17.68
N CYS A 293 14.22 7.88 17.47
CA CYS A 293 15.34 7.38 16.68
C CYS A 293 15.34 7.93 15.23
N GLY A 294 14.18 8.02 14.62
CA GLY A 294 14.00 8.58 13.28
C GLY A 294 14.40 10.07 13.19
N LEU A 295 14.17 10.86 14.24
CA LEU A 295 14.61 12.27 14.32
C LEU A 295 16.15 12.41 14.26
N PHE A 296 16.88 11.45 14.83
CA PHE A 296 18.36 11.41 14.78
C PHE A 296 18.91 10.76 13.50
N GLY A 297 18.09 10.65 12.44
CA GLY A 297 18.53 10.16 11.13
C GLY A 297 18.59 8.65 10.99
N LYS A 298 18.12 7.86 11.99
CA LYS A 298 18.01 6.42 11.83
C LYS A 298 17.04 6.11 10.69
N LYS A 299 17.47 5.25 9.77
CA LYS A 299 16.64 4.72 8.68
C LYS A 299 16.22 3.30 9.02
N THR A 300 15.07 2.88 8.54
CA THR A 300 14.63 1.49 8.61
C THR A 300 14.74 0.87 7.23
N ASN A 301 15.23 -0.38 7.18
CA ASN A 301 15.28 -1.19 5.98
C ASN A 301 14.26 -2.32 6.12
N TYR A 302 12.98 -1.96 6.28
CA TYR A 302 11.93 -2.93 6.57
C TYR A 302 11.81 -4.00 5.49
N TYR A 303 11.98 -3.60 4.21
CA TYR A 303 11.88 -4.48 3.06
C TYR A 303 13.16 -5.25 2.72
N PHE A 304 14.32 -4.93 3.32
CA PHE A 304 15.57 -5.65 3.06
C PHE A 304 15.71 -6.99 3.82
N LYS A 305 15.00 -7.18 4.92
CA LYS A 305 15.21 -8.34 5.83
C LYS A 305 14.32 -9.55 5.56
N HIS A 306 13.53 -9.54 4.51
CA HIS A 306 12.76 -10.70 4.07
C HIS A 306 13.33 -11.36 2.81
N ILE A 307 14.63 -11.16 2.56
CA ILE A 307 15.31 -11.51 1.32
C ILE A 307 16.54 -12.39 1.58
N ASP A 308 16.60 -13.09 2.71
CA ASP A 308 17.54 -14.18 2.95
C ASP A 308 16.78 -15.48 3.18
#